data_6fa1b697062f94964d2c91691be00aa7
#
_entry.id   6fa1b697062f94964d2c91691be00aa7
#
_cell.length_a   1.000
_cell.length_b   1.000
_cell.length_c   1.000
_cell.angle_alpha   90.00
_cell.angle_beta   90.00
_cell.angle_gamma   90.00
#
_symmetry.space_group_name_H-M   'P 1'
#
loop_
_entity.id
_entity.type
_entity.pdbx_description
1 polymer ?
#
loop_
_entity_poly.entity_id
_entity_poly.type
_entity_poly.pdbx_seq_one_letter_code
_entity_poly.pdbx_strand_id
1 'polypeptide(L)'
;YLAGIVSGTPSKAEAWKKKYNLSDKNIYNYQQFDQLANNPDIDVVYIVLPPSMHREYVIKAAGAGKHVWCEKPMAMTVTECQDMITACSKNKRSLAIGYRLHHEPNTQEYRRIIQEKKLGNVIALNCAAGYRDDRTNHWKQIKAMGGGALLDMGVYAIQGARLGTGMEPISIISAKTSTTRPEIYTNGLEETAI
;
A
#
# COMPACT_ATOMS: atom_id res chain seq x y z
N TYR A 1 -13.28 -15.94 1.88
CA TYR A 1 -14.15 -15.55 0.76
C TYR A 1 -14.36 -14.04 0.75
N LEU A 2 -14.80 -13.48 -0.39
CA LEU A 2 -15.19 -12.07 -0.49
C LEU A 2 -16.61 -11.92 0.06
N ALA A 3 -16.75 -11.22 1.18
CA ALA A 3 -18.03 -11.07 1.86
C ALA A 3 -18.84 -9.85 1.34
N GLY A 4 -18.17 -8.75 0.98
CA GLY A 4 -18.83 -7.53 0.55
C GLY A 4 -17.89 -6.56 -0.15
N ILE A 5 -18.38 -5.40 -0.53
CA ILE A 5 -17.63 -4.32 -1.16
C ILE A 5 -18.05 -2.96 -0.62
N VAL A 6 -17.07 -2.07 -0.43
CA VAL A 6 -17.28 -0.64 -0.24
C VAL A 6 -16.79 0.07 -1.51
N SER A 7 -17.63 0.85 -2.16
CA SER A 7 -17.27 1.57 -3.39
C SER A 7 -17.97 2.92 -3.49
N GLY A 8 -17.23 3.94 -3.90
CA GLY A 8 -17.81 5.25 -4.26
C GLY A 8 -18.48 5.27 -5.63
N THR A 9 -18.37 4.19 -6.42
CA THR A 9 -18.93 4.10 -7.78
C THR A 9 -20.00 3.02 -7.82
N PRO A 10 -21.30 3.38 -7.89
CA PRO A 10 -22.41 2.43 -7.86
C PRO A 10 -22.33 1.33 -8.94
N SER A 11 -21.97 1.70 -10.16
CA SER A 11 -21.81 0.74 -11.27
C SER A 11 -20.71 -0.29 -11.01
N LYS A 12 -19.60 0.12 -10.38
CA LYS A 12 -18.54 -0.79 -9.96
C LYS A 12 -19.03 -1.74 -8.86
N ALA A 13 -19.76 -1.23 -7.88
CA ALA A 13 -20.31 -2.04 -6.80
C ALA A 13 -21.27 -3.11 -7.34
N GLU A 14 -22.16 -2.73 -8.26
CA GLU A 14 -23.11 -3.67 -8.88
C GLU A 14 -22.39 -4.73 -9.74
N ALA A 15 -21.37 -4.35 -10.50
CA ALA A 15 -20.56 -5.29 -11.28
C ALA A 15 -19.88 -6.33 -10.37
N TRP A 16 -19.34 -5.91 -9.24
CA TRP A 16 -18.72 -6.80 -8.27
C TRP A 16 -19.74 -7.68 -7.55
N LYS A 17 -20.87 -7.10 -7.15
CA LYS A 17 -21.98 -7.86 -6.59
C LYS A 17 -22.37 -9.02 -7.48
N LYS A 18 -22.62 -8.74 -8.76
CA LYS A 18 -22.99 -9.77 -9.76
C LYS A 18 -21.86 -10.80 -9.96
N LYS A 19 -20.61 -10.33 -10.09
CA LYS A 19 -19.46 -11.21 -10.39
C LYS A 19 -19.18 -12.20 -9.25
N TYR A 20 -19.33 -11.75 -8.00
CA TYR A 20 -18.97 -12.53 -6.81
C TYR A 20 -20.18 -13.01 -6.01
N ASN A 21 -21.38 -12.83 -6.55
CA ASN A 21 -22.66 -13.20 -5.91
C ASN A 21 -22.77 -12.65 -4.48
N LEU A 22 -22.50 -11.34 -4.31
CA LEU A 22 -22.58 -10.70 -3.01
C LEU A 22 -24.01 -10.36 -2.63
N SER A 23 -24.33 -10.51 -1.35
CA SER A 23 -25.62 -10.08 -0.82
C SER A 23 -25.80 -8.56 -0.86
N ASP A 24 -27.00 -8.07 -1.12
CA ASP A 24 -27.31 -6.63 -1.09
C ASP A 24 -26.92 -5.96 0.22
N LYS A 25 -27.12 -6.64 1.35
CA LYS A 25 -26.75 -6.14 2.68
C LYS A 25 -25.23 -5.89 2.86
N ASN A 26 -24.41 -6.42 1.95
CA ASN A 26 -22.95 -6.34 2.01
C ASN A 26 -22.37 -5.39 0.94
N ILE A 27 -23.21 -4.56 0.35
CA ILE A 27 -22.80 -3.53 -0.62
C ILE A 27 -22.91 -2.17 0.08
N TYR A 28 -21.78 -1.48 0.20
CA TYR A 28 -21.68 -0.22 0.91
C TYR A 28 -21.09 0.87 0.01
N ASN A 29 -21.44 2.11 0.30
CA ASN A 29 -20.69 3.29 -0.15
C ASN A 29 -19.80 3.82 0.99
N TYR A 30 -19.01 4.87 0.72
CA TYR A 30 -18.12 5.44 1.73
C TYR A 30 -18.86 6.07 2.92
N GLN A 31 -20.06 6.60 2.72
CA GLN A 31 -20.88 7.18 3.79
C GLN A 31 -21.44 6.09 4.72
N GLN A 32 -21.56 4.88 4.23
CA GLN A 32 -22.05 3.72 4.99
C GLN A 32 -20.94 2.89 5.63
N PHE A 33 -19.67 3.33 5.52
CA PHE A 33 -18.50 2.56 5.97
C PHE A 33 -18.63 2.13 7.44
N ASP A 34 -19.13 3.00 8.30
CA ASP A 34 -19.28 2.71 9.74
C ASP A 34 -20.29 1.59 10.03
N GLN A 35 -21.20 1.30 9.10
CA GLN A 35 -22.16 0.19 9.22
C GLN A 35 -21.48 -1.18 9.19
N LEU A 36 -20.22 -1.26 8.74
CA LEU A 36 -19.41 -2.48 8.80
C LEU A 36 -19.31 -3.03 10.23
N ALA A 37 -19.38 -2.16 11.25
CA ALA A 37 -19.36 -2.56 12.66
C ALA A 37 -20.46 -3.56 13.01
N ASN A 38 -21.63 -3.41 12.38
CA ASN A 38 -22.81 -4.22 12.65
C ASN A 38 -22.92 -5.48 11.76
N ASN A 39 -21.94 -5.71 10.88
CA ASN A 39 -21.97 -6.87 9.99
C ASN A 39 -21.03 -7.98 10.48
N PRO A 40 -21.56 -9.08 11.04
CA PRO A 40 -20.75 -10.19 11.53
C PRO A 40 -20.14 -11.04 10.40
N ASP A 41 -20.59 -10.89 9.16
CA ASP A 41 -20.06 -11.65 8.02
C ASP A 41 -18.67 -11.11 7.55
N ILE A 42 -18.24 -9.97 8.09
CA ILE A 42 -17.00 -9.29 7.71
C ILE A 42 -16.02 -9.31 8.87
N ASP A 43 -14.91 -10.01 8.72
CA ASP A 43 -13.83 -10.08 9.70
C ASP A 43 -12.69 -9.11 9.37
N VAL A 44 -12.40 -8.94 8.08
CA VAL A 44 -11.25 -8.19 7.56
C VAL A 44 -11.69 -7.18 6.51
N VAL A 45 -11.19 -5.96 6.58
CA VAL A 45 -11.33 -4.96 5.52
C VAL A 45 -10.02 -4.86 4.76
N TYR A 46 -10.06 -5.16 3.45
CA TYR A 46 -8.92 -4.94 2.55
C TYR A 46 -9.02 -3.57 1.89
N ILE A 47 -8.09 -2.68 2.21
CA ILE A 47 -8.05 -1.30 1.74
C ILE A 47 -7.19 -1.21 0.50
N VAL A 48 -7.82 -0.92 -0.64
CA VAL A 48 -7.21 -0.75 -1.97
C VAL A 48 -7.60 0.64 -2.49
N LEU A 49 -7.04 1.65 -1.86
CA LEU A 49 -7.33 3.07 -2.12
C LEU A 49 -6.03 3.81 -2.46
N PRO A 50 -6.09 5.05 -2.93
CA PRO A 50 -4.91 5.91 -2.98
C PRO A 50 -4.29 6.11 -1.58
N PRO A 51 -2.94 6.22 -1.47
CA PRO A 51 -2.26 6.31 -0.18
C PRO A 51 -2.77 7.40 0.77
N SER A 52 -3.22 8.54 0.22
CA SER A 52 -3.81 9.63 1.00
C SER A 52 -5.07 9.24 1.79
N MET A 53 -5.72 8.15 1.41
CA MET A 53 -6.94 7.67 2.06
C MET A 53 -6.67 6.51 3.03
N HIS A 54 -5.48 5.93 3.02
CA HIS A 54 -5.17 4.75 3.83
C HIS A 54 -5.39 4.98 5.31
N ARG A 55 -4.80 6.06 5.86
CA ARG A 55 -4.93 6.41 7.28
C ARG A 55 -6.39 6.47 7.73
N GLU A 56 -7.22 7.22 7.02
CA GLU A 56 -8.62 7.41 7.38
C GLU A 56 -9.36 6.07 7.44
N TYR A 57 -9.26 5.28 6.36
CA TYR A 57 -10.05 4.04 6.25
C TYR A 57 -9.51 2.91 7.12
N VAL A 58 -8.21 2.89 7.43
CA VAL A 58 -7.66 1.96 8.42
C VAL A 58 -8.19 2.27 9.83
N ILE A 59 -8.20 3.55 10.22
CA ILE A 59 -8.73 3.98 11.52
C ILE A 59 -10.22 3.64 11.63
N LYS A 60 -11.01 3.93 10.58
CA LYS A 60 -12.44 3.59 10.53
C LYS A 60 -12.68 2.08 10.63
N ALA A 61 -11.93 1.27 9.88
CA ALA A 61 -12.07 -0.18 9.90
C ALA A 61 -11.72 -0.77 11.28
N ALA A 62 -10.63 -0.30 11.89
CA ALA A 62 -10.25 -0.70 13.24
C ALA A 62 -11.32 -0.29 14.27
N GLY A 63 -11.86 0.94 14.17
CA GLY A 63 -12.95 1.42 15.01
C GLY A 63 -14.25 0.63 14.84
N ALA A 64 -14.53 0.14 13.62
CA ALA A 64 -15.63 -0.79 13.34
C ALA A 64 -15.36 -2.23 13.83
N GLY A 65 -14.27 -2.47 14.53
CA GLY A 65 -13.91 -3.77 15.08
C GLY A 65 -13.44 -4.78 14.06
N LYS A 66 -12.94 -4.33 12.88
CA LYS A 66 -12.47 -5.23 11.82
C LYS A 66 -10.94 -5.28 11.81
N HIS A 67 -10.38 -6.44 11.46
CA HIS A 67 -8.98 -6.55 11.09
C HIS A 67 -8.73 -5.81 9.77
N VAL A 68 -7.52 -5.36 9.54
CA VAL A 68 -7.21 -4.54 8.37
C VAL A 68 -6.07 -5.14 7.57
N TRP A 69 -6.28 -5.22 6.27
CA TRP A 69 -5.24 -5.43 5.28
C TRP A 69 -5.18 -4.18 4.40
N CYS A 70 -4.08 -3.45 4.41
CA CYS A 70 -3.93 -2.21 3.66
C CYS A 70 -2.87 -2.36 2.57
N GLU A 71 -3.13 -1.82 1.39
CA GLU A 71 -2.14 -1.77 0.32
C GLU A 71 -0.92 -0.92 0.68
N LYS A 72 0.19 -1.21 -0.01
CA LYS A 72 1.41 -0.41 0.02
C LYS A 72 1.26 0.88 -0.83
N PRO A 73 1.99 1.96 -0.52
CA PRO A 73 2.72 2.21 0.72
C PRO A 73 1.75 2.31 1.89
N MET A 74 2.20 2.05 3.11
CA MET A 74 1.33 2.06 4.30
C MET A 74 0.57 3.37 4.43
N ALA A 75 1.28 4.50 4.34
CA ALA A 75 0.70 5.84 4.32
C ALA A 75 1.66 6.82 3.64
N MET A 76 1.31 8.10 3.61
CA MET A 76 2.13 9.16 3.02
C MET A 76 3.21 9.69 3.97
N THR A 77 3.01 9.55 5.28
CA THR A 77 3.92 10.05 6.32
C THR A 77 4.11 9.03 7.44
N VAL A 78 5.21 9.17 8.19
CA VAL A 78 5.49 8.35 9.38
C VAL A 78 4.42 8.56 10.45
N THR A 79 3.95 9.78 10.65
CA THR A 79 2.87 10.09 11.61
C THR A 79 1.58 9.35 11.26
N GLU A 80 1.19 9.35 9.99
CA GLU A 80 0.02 8.60 9.54
C GLU A 80 0.17 7.09 9.78
N CYS A 81 1.36 6.53 9.51
CA CYS A 81 1.64 5.13 9.83
C CYS A 81 1.47 4.83 11.32
N GLN A 82 1.97 5.72 12.19
CA GLN A 82 1.85 5.57 13.64
C GLN A 82 0.40 5.66 14.12
N ASP A 83 -0.40 6.57 13.54
CA ASP A 83 -1.82 6.68 13.82
C ASP A 83 -2.57 5.38 13.48
N MET A 84 -2.26 4.78 12.33
CA MET A 84 -2.86 3.52 11.89
C MET A 84 -2.51 2.36 12.84
N ILE A 85 -1.25 2.24 13.23
CA ILE A 85 -0.77 1.22 14.19
C ILE A 85 -1.49 1.41 15.53
N THR A 86 -1.54 2.64 16.01
CA THR A 86 -2.17 2.99 17.30
C THR A 86 -3.66 2.66 17.29
N ALA A 87 -4.37 3.01 16.21
CA ALA A 87 -5.80 2.73 16.09
C ALA A 87 -6.10 1.23 16.09
N CYS A 88 -5.33 0.44 15.33
CA CYS A 88 -5.50 -1.00 15.30
C CYS A 88 -5.17 -1.65 16.65
N SER A 89 -4.08 -1.26 17.29
CA SER A 89 -3.67 -1.75 18.61
C SER A 89 -4.73 -1.43 19.68
N LYS A 90 -5.20 -0.18 19.75
CA LYS A 90 -6.24 0.27 20.70
C LYS A 90 -7.53 -0.55 20.56
N ASN A 91 -7.91 -0.90 19.34
CA ASN A 91 -9.11 -1.70 19.07
C ASN A 91 -8.85 -3.22 19.09
N LYS A 92 -7.63 -3.66 19.44
CA LYS A 92 -7.21 -5.08 19.45
C LYS A 92 -7.47 -5.74 18.09
N ARG A 93 -7.13 -5.04 17.00
CA ARG A 93 -7.25 -5.52 15.63
C ARG A 93 -5.88 -5.61 14.99
N SER A 94 -5.69 -6.61 14.13
CA SER A 94 -4.47 -6.79 13.36
C SER A 94 -4.44 -5.82 12.18
N LEU A 95 -3.25 -5.28 11.89
CA LEU A 95 -2.96 -4.52 10.68
C LEU A 95 -1.88 -5.25 9.89
N ALA A 96 -2.15 -5.56 8.63
CA ALA A 96 -1.18 -6.09 7.69
C ALA A 96 -1.04 -5.14 6.49
N ILE A 97 0.19 -4.98 5.99
CA ILE A 97 0.47 -4.16 4.81
C ILE A 97 0.82 -5.06 3.63
N GLY A 98 0.25 -4.75 2.46
CA GLY A 98 0.34 -5.55 1.24
C GLY A 98 1.70 -5.52 0.54
N TYR A 99 2.81 -5.64 1.28
CA TYR A 99 4.14 -5.81 0.70
C TYR A 99 4.34 -7.25 0.24
N ARG A 100 3.93 -7.56 -0.99
CA ARG A 100 3.98 -8.92 -1.57
C ARG A 100 5.39 -9.54 -1.60
N LEU A 101 6.45 -8.73 -1.65
CA LEU A 101 7.84 -9.20 -1.66
C LEU A 101 8.18 -10.04 -0.42
N HIS A 102 7.52 -9.85 0.71
CA HIS A 102 7.72 -10.68 1.90
C HIS A 102 7.34 -12.16 1.67
N HIS A 103 6.47 -12.44 0.69
CA HIS A 103 5.89 -13.76 0.46
C HIS A 103 6.26 -14.33 -0.92
N GLU A 104 6.98 -13.57 -1.74
CA GLU A 104 7.36 -13.97 -3.09
C GLU A 104 8.57 -14.92 -3.02
N PRO A 105 8.50 -16.13 -3.65
CA PRO A 105 9.52 -17.18 -3.49
C PRO A 105 10.94 -16.76 -3.87
N ASN A 106 11.12 -16.01 -4.97
CA ASN A 106 12.44 -15.54 -5.39
C ASN A 106 13.02 -14.53 -4.39
N THR A 107 12.17 -13.69 -3.79
CA THR A 107 12.59 -12.76 -2.73
C THR A 107 12.98 -13.50 -1.45
N GLN A 108 12.29 -14.58 -1.11
CA GLN A 108 12.67 -15.43 0.01
C GLN A 108 14.02 -16.13 -0.23
N GLU A 109 14.25 -16.63 -1.44
CA GLU A 109 15.53 -17.25 -1.80
C GLU A 109 16.67 -16.22 -1.82
N TYR A 110 16.45 -15.02 -2.41
CA TYR A 110 17.37 -13.91 -2.34
C TYR A 110 17.77 -13.57 -0.90
N ARG A 111 16.79 -13.44 -0.02
CA ARG A 111 17.00 -13.20 1.41
C ARG A 111 17.85 -14.33 2.04
N ARG A 112 17.53 -15.57 1.76
CA ARG A 112 18.25 -16.75 2.28
C ARG A 112 19.72 -16.74 1.86
N ILE A 113 20.00 -16.52 0.57
CA ILE A 113 21.37 -16.49 0.03
C ILE A 113 22.23 -15.42 0.76
N ILE A 114 21.67 -14.23 0.98
CA ILE A 114 22.37 -13.14 1.67
C ILE A 114 22.57 -13.47 3.15
N GLN A 115 21.53 -13.90 3.85
CA GLN A 115 21.60 -14.17 5.29
C GLN A 115 22.50 -15.35 5.64
N GLU A 116 22.51 -16.38 4.82
CA GLU A 116 23.43 -17.53 4.96
C GLU A 116 24.85 -17.23 4.46
N LYS A 117 25.10 -16.02 3.96
CA LYS A 117 26.41 -15.58 3.42
C LYS A 117 26.98 -16.52 2.36
N LYS A 118 26.14 -17.18 1.57
CA LYS A 118 26.56 -18.15 0.56
C LYS A 118 27.57 -17.60 -0.46
N LEU A 119 27.50 -16.29 -0.73
CA LEU A 119 28.38 -15.58 -1.63
C LEU A 119 29.30 -14.57 -0.90
N GLY A 120 29.41 -14.71 0.41
CA GLY A 120 30.18 -13.79 1.26
C GLY A 120 29.33 -12.63 1.81
N ASN A 121 30.01 -11.57 2.25
CA ASN A 121 29.33 -10.38 2.78
C ASN A 121 28.85 -9.46 1.65
N VAL A 122 27.70 -8.82 1.84
CA VAL A 122 27.23 -7.79 0.93
C VAL A 122 28.12 -6.55 1.06
N ILE A 123 28.72 -6.12 -0.04
CA ILE A 123 29.57 -4.92 -0.10
C ILE A 123 28.80 -3.75 -0.70
N ALA A 124 27.96 -4.03 -1.69
CA ALA A 124 27.13 -3.03 -2.36
C ALA A 124 25.81 -3.68 -2.81
N LEU A 125 24.76 -2.88 -2.83
CA LEU A 125 23.46 -3.29 -3.32
C LEU A 125 22.90 -2.21 -4.25
N ASN A 126 22.43 -2.61 -5.41
CA ASN A 126 21.70 -1.74 -6.32
C ASN A 126 20.30 -2.32 -6.55
N CYS A 127 19.29 -1.57 -6.18
CA CYS A 127 17.91 -1.96 -6.38
C CYS A 127 17.19 -0.95 -7.27
N ALA A 128 16.50 -1.44 -8.28
CA ALA A 128 15.65 -0.63 -9.15
C ALA A 128 14.26 -1.22 -9.24
N ALA A 129 13.26 -0.37 -9.23
CA ALA A 129 11.88 -0.75 -9.44
C ALA A 129 11.16 0.34 -10.23
N GLY A 130 10.47 -0.03 -11.29
CA GLY A 130 9.77 0.95 -12.12
C GLY A 130 8.96 0.30 -13.25
N TYR A 131 8.15 1.10 -13.87
CA TYR A 131 7.41 0.79 -15.08
C TYR A 131 7.06 2.09 -15.80
N ARG A 132 6.73 2.01 -17.06
CA ARG A 132 6.23 3.17 -17.82
C ARG A 132 4.74 3.37 -17.51
N ASP A 133 4.38 4.55 -17.06
CA ASP A 133 2.99 4.97 -16.86
C ASP A 133 2.66 6.12 -17.82
N ASP A 134 1.76 5.87 -18.76
CA ASP A 134 1.30 6.87 -19.74
C ASP A 134 -0.13 7.35 -19.46
N ARG A 135 -0.72 6.97 -18.31
CA ARG A 135 -2.06 7.41 -17.93
C ARG A 135 -2.04 8.91 -17.64
N THR A 136 -3.13 9.55 -17.98
CA THR A 136 -3.42 10.93 -17.59
C THR A 136 -4.60 10.93 -16.60
N ASN A 137 -4.67 11.93 -15.72
CA ASN A 137 -5.74 12.06 -14.73
C ASN A 137 -5.91 10.85 -13.79
N HIS A 138 -4.81 10.16 -13.51
CA HIS A 138 -4.79 9.06 -12.58
C HIS A 138 -4.21 9.52 -11.23
N TRP A 139 -4.67 8.95 -10.11
CA TRP A 139 -4.21 9.37 -8.78
C TRP A 139 -2.69 9.23 -8.58
N LYS A 140 -2.03 8.30 -9.29
CA LYS A 140 -0.57 8.14 -9.24
C LYS A 140 0.21 9.32 -9.83
N GLN A 141 -0.44 10.20 -10.59
CA GLN A 141 0.12 11.45 -11.09
C GLN A 141 -0.32 12.65 -10.23
N ILE A 142 -0.92 12.42 -9.07
CA ILE A 142 -1.40 13.47 -8.16
C ILE A 142 -0.64 13.39 -6.83
N LYS A 143 0.24 14.36 -6.57
CA LYS A 143 1.07 14.40 -5.35
C LYS A 143 0.24 14.31 -4.06
N ALA A 144 -0.86 15.07 -3.99
CA ALA A 144 -1.76 15.08 -2.83
C ALA A 144 -2.45 13.74 -2.56
N MET A 145 -2.48 12.83 -3.54
CA MET A 145 -3.04 11.49 -3.40
C MET A 145 -1.99 10.41 -3.11
N GLY A 146 -0.72 10.80 -2.96
CA GLY A 146 0.39 9.88 -2.75
C GLY A 146 0.94 9.31 -4.07
N GLY A 147 0.83 10.09 -5.15
CA GLY A 147 1.47 9.77 -6.43
C GLY A 147 2.98 9.99 -6.39
N GLY A 148 3.64 9.66 -7.51
CA GLY A 148 5.08 9.78 -7.71
C GLY A 148 5.82 8.45 -7.64
N ALA A 149 6.99 8.44 -8.26
CA ALA A 149 7.79 7.23 -8.42
C ALA A 149 8.27 6.67 -7.07
N LEU A 150 8.62 7.53 -6.13
CA LEU A 150 9.16 7.12 -4.83
C LEU A 150 8.12 6.35 -4.01
N LEU A 151 6.91 6.88 -3.87
CA LEU A 151 5.84 6.24 -3.09
C LEU A 151 5.23 5.03 -3.82
N ASP A 152 5.13 5.07 -5.15
CA ASP A 152 4.55 3.95 -5.89
C ASP A 152 5.52 2.78 -6.05
N MET A 153 6.76 3.03 -6.50
CA MET A 153 7.71 1.98 -6.85
C MET A 153 8.99 2.00 -6.01
N GLY A 154 9.46 3.16 -5.56
CA GLY A 154 10.68 3.26 -4.75
C GLY A 154 10.60 2.47 -3.45
N VAL A 155 9.40 2.34 -2.88
CA VAL A 155 9.15 1.49 -1.70
C VAL A 155 9.55 0.02 -1.92
N TYR A 156 9.45 -0.51 -3.15
CA TYR A 156 9.89 -1.86 -3.46
C TYR A 156 11.41 -2.00 -3.47
N ALA A 157 12.12 -1.01 -4.04
CA ALA A 157 13.58 -1.00 -4.06
C ALA A 157 14.15 -0.90 -2.64
N ILE A 158 13.63 0.04 -1.83
CA ILE A 158 14.03 0.22 -0.43
C ILE A 158 13.73 -1.05 0.39
N GLN A 159 12.54 -1.60 0.24
CA GLN A 159 12.14 -2.81 0.96
C GLN A 159 12.95 -4.04 0.51
N GLY A 160 13.27 -4.15 -0.77
CA GLY A 160 14.14 -5.20 -1.30
C GLY A 160 15.53 -5.16 -0.66
N ALA A 161 16.12 -3.98 -0.53
CA ALA A 161 17.39 -3.80 0.15
C ALA A 161 17.34 -4.21 1.63
N ARG A 162 16.32 -3.75 2.36
CA ARG A 162 16.11 -4.09 3.78
C ARG A 162 15.89 -5.59 4.00
N LEU A 163 15.03 -6.21 3.19
CA LEU A 163 14.74 -7.64 3.26
C LEU A 163 15.98 -8.51 3.00
N GLY A 164 16.76 -8.14 1.98
CA GLY A 164 17.97 -8.90 1.63
C GLY A 164 19.04 -8.80 2.70
N THR A 165 19.40 -7.57 3.07
CA THR A 165 20.50 -7.35 4.03
C THR A 165 20.12 -7.64 5.47
N GLY A 166 18.84 -7.52 5.84
CA GLY A 166 18.39 -7.54 7.24
C GLY A 166 18.82 -6.28 8.01
N MET A 167 19.25 -5.22 7.32
CA MET A 167 19.77 -3.98 7.90
C MET A 167 18.86 -2.80 7.56
N GLU A 168 18.86 -1.80 8.45
CA GLU A 168 18.20 -0.53 8.21
C GLU A 168 19.19 0.50 7.63
N PRO A 169 18.73 1.40 6.74
CA PRO A 169 19.54 2.53 6.29
C PRO A 169 19.92 3.43 7.47
N ILE A 170 21.18 3.83 7.54
CA ILE A 170 21.70 4.71 8.61
C ILE A 170 21.75 6.18 8.19
N SER A 171 21.88 6.45 6.91
CA SER A 171 21.91 7.81 6.35
C SER A 171 21.57 7.82 4.88
N ILE A 172 21.13 8.99 4.40
CA ILE A 172 20.99 9.29 2.98
C ILE A 172 22.17 10.17 2.57
N ILE A 173 23.01 9.70 1.65
CA ILE A 173 24.17 10.45 1.16
C ILE A 173 23.73 11.44 0.08
N SER A 174 22.85 11.02 -0.81
CA SER A 174 22.26 11.88 -1.84
C SER A 174 20.89 11.37 -2.25
N ALA A 175 20.05 12.26 -2.76
CA ALA A 175 18.80 11.94 -3.41
C ALA A 175 18.56 12.89 -4.57
N LYS A 176 18.10 12.39 -5.69
CA LYS A 176 17.76 13.19 -6.86
C LYS A 176 16.43 12.72 -7.44
N THR A 177 15.60 13.67 -7.80
CA THR A 177 14.35 13.41 -8.53
C THR A 177 14.41 14.10 -9.89
N SER A 178 13.70 13.53 -10.85
CA SER A 178 13.58 14.10 -12.18
C SER A 178 12.22 13.80 -12.80
N THR A 179 11.82 14.64 -13.74
CA THR A 179 10.59 14.52 -14.52
C THR A 179 10.93 14.84 -15.97
N THR A 180 10.73 13.90 -16.87
CA THR A 180 10.92 14.07 -18.32
C THR A 180 9.62 14.31 -19.07
N ARG A 181 8.49 14.01 -18.45
CA ARG A 181 7.13 14.16 -19.00
C ARG A 181 6.28 15.06 -18.09
N PRO A 182 6.56 16.39 -18.03
CA PRO A 182 5.86 17.30 -17.13
C PRO A 182 4.36 17.46 -17.43
N GLU A 183 3.93 17.08 -18.64
CA GLU A 183 2.51 17.03 -19.02
C GLU A 183 1.72 15.92 -18.32
N ILE A 184 2.42 14.87 -17.86
CA ILE A 184 1.85 13.76 -17.06
C ILE A 184 2.11 13.96 -15.57
N TYR A 185 3.37 14.26 -15.22
CA TYR A 185 3.82 14.44 -13.84
C TYR A 185 3.89 15.94 -13.50
N THR A 186 2.75 16.46 -13.11
CA THR A 186 2.58 17.92 -12.88
C THR A 186 2.92 18.33 -11.44
N ASN A 187 3.03 19.62 -11.19
CA ASN A 187 3.17 20.23 -9.85
C ASN A 187 4.39 19.70 -9.06
N GLY A 188 5.51 19.44 -9.75
CA GLY A 188 6.74 18.98 -9.13
C GLY A 188 6.66 17.53 -8.61
N LEU A 189 5.77 16.74 -9.18
CA LEU A 189 5.72 15.31 -8.93
C LEU A 189 6.87 14.62 -9.67
N GLU A 190 7.60 13.77 -8.99
CA GLU A 190 8.70 13.04 -9.58
C GLU A 190 8.22 11.84 -10.41
N GLU A 191 8.80 11.73 -11.61
CA GLU A 191 8.70 10.57 -12.49
C GLU A 191 9.77 9.52 -12.17
N THR A 192 10.93 9.99 -11.67
CA THR A 192 12.07 9.17 -11.28
C THR A 192 12.66 9.68 -9.98
N ALA A 193 13.05 8.77 -9.08
CA ALA A 193 13.80 9.05 -7.87
C ALA A 193 15.02 8.14 -7.77
N ILE A 194 16.18 8.69 -7.41
CA ILE A 194 17.46 7.99 -7.26
C ILE A 194 18.07 8.40 -5.93
#